data_daff20a653361db726097f7e2618e35e
#
_entry.id   daff20a653361db726097f7e2618e35e
#
_cell.length_a   1.000
_cell.length_b   1.000
_cell.length_c   1.000
_cell.angle_alpha   90.00
_cell.angle_beta   90.00
_cell.angle_gamma   90.00
#
_symmetry.space_group_name_H-M   'P 1'
#
loop_
_entity.id
_entity.type
_entity.pdbx_description
1 polymer ?
#
loop_
_entity_poly.entity_id
_entity_poly.type
_entity_poly.pdbx_seq_one_letter_code
_entity_poly.pdbx_strand_id
1 'polypeptide(L)'
;MEGDNKMASSVTQFDPGPQVSPAPVPDWLGSIARIRLIELPRYAREDGEVVVGQAFSQVPFVIARMFTLTAPLGARRGEHAHRRCTQFMLCVHGSVDVLCDDSRQKEVFTLDRNNLGLCVPPTIWNTVVFKEDQSVVVVLCDRLFEEADYLREYSDVLAFRKANQ
;
A
#
# COMPACT_ATOMS: atom_id res chain seq x y z
N MET A 1 2.69 -15.81 55.49
CA MET A 1 2.65 -16.70 54.29
C MET A 1 2.37 -15.76 53.10
N GLU A 2 3.44 -15.30 52.51
CA GLU A 2 3.41 -14.45 51.33
C GLU A 2 3.36 -15.38 50.11
N GLY A 3 2.31 -15.25 49.34
CA GLY A 3 2.14 -15.94 48.06
C GLY A 3 2.62 -15.03 46.94
N ASP A 4 3.85 -15.20 46.48
CA ASP A 4 4.39 -14.59 45.28
C ASP A 4 3.62 -15.05 44.03
N ASN A 5 2.76 -14.19 43.52
CA ASN A 5 2.09 -14.35 42.24
C ASN A 5 3.02 -13.83 41.13
N LYS A 6 3.97 -14.62 40.68
CA LYS A 6 4.75 -14.38 39.48
C LYS A 6 3.85 -14.56 38.23
N MET A 7 3.18 -13.51 37.81
CA MET A 7 2.71 -13.44 36.42
C MET A 7 3.93 -13.30 35.50
N ALA A 8 4.38 -14.42 34.97
CA ALA A 8 5.34 -14.40 33.88
C ALA A 8 4.61 -13.91 32.62
N SER A 9 4.79 -12.63 32.29
CA SER A 9 4.38 -12.10 31.00
C SER A 9 5.27 -12.73 29.94
N SER A 10 4.75 -13.75 29.23
CA SER A 10 5.39 -14.25 28.03
C SER A 10 5.24 -13.20 26.91
N VAL A 11 6.15 -12.26 26.87
CA VAL A 11 6.33 -11.42 25.69
C VAL A 11 6.75 -12.33 24.57
N THR A 12 5.82 -12.69 23.68
CA THR A 12 6.16 -13.45 22.48
C THR A 12 7.12 -12.56 21.67
N GLN A 13 8.33 -13.04 21.47
CA GLN A 13 9.36 -12.32 20.73
C GLN A 13 8.83 -12.02 19.31
N PHE A 14 8.87 -10.75 18.90
CA PHE A 14 8.49 -10.32 17.57
C PHE A 14 9.43 -10.98 16.56
N ASP A 15 8.88 -11.82 15.68
CA ASP A 15 9.59 -12.35 14.54
C ASP A 15 9.33 -11.44 13.33
N PRO A 16 10.33 -10.72 12.80
CA PRO A 16 10.14 -9.79 11.67
C PRO A 16 9.75 -10.52 10.37
N GLY A 17 9.70 -11.83 10.33
CA GLY A 17 9.44 -12.62 9.12
C GLY A 17 10.60 -12.50 8.09
N PRO A 18 10.45 -13.15 6.93
CA PRO A 18 11.49 -13.12 5.91
C PRO A 18 11.71 -11.71 5.38
N GLN A 19 12.95 -11.23 5.48
CA GLN A 19 13.36 -9.93 4.94
C GLN A 19 13.33 -10.00 3.41
N VAL A 20 12.48 -9.20 2.78
CA VAL A 20 12.49 -9.02 1.33
C VAL A 20 13.63 -8.07 1.00
N SER A 21 14.66 -8.55 0.30
CA SER A 21 15.70 -7.67 -0.24
C SER A 21 15.03 -6.51 -1.00
N PRO A 22 15.50 -5.26 -0.85
CA PRO A 22 14.99 -4.15 -1.63
C PRO A 22 15.04 -4.55 -3.11
N ALA A 23 13.90 -4.56 -3.77
CA ALA A 23 13.86 -4.82 -5.19
C ALA A 23 14.81 -3.82 -5.86
N PRO A 24 15.61 -4.24 -6.86
CA PRO A 24 16.42 -3.30 -7.63
C PRO A 24 15.51 -2.15 -8.04
N VAL A 25 16.01 -0.90 -7.93
CA VAL A 25 15.27 0.31 -8.30
C VAL A 25 14.64 0.01 -9.66
N PRO A 26 13.31 -0.11 -9.74
CA PRO A 26 12.68 -0.55 -10.96
C PRO A 26 13.01 0.46 -12.05
N ASP A 27 13.15 0.00 -13.27
CA ASP A 27 13.02 0.88 -14.41
C ASP A 27 11.83 1.76 -14.10
N TRP A 28 12.07 3.05 -13.98
CA TRP A 28 11.16 4.04 -13.39
C TRP A 28 9.82 4.19 -14.12
N LEU A 29 9.62 3.45 -15.21
CA LEU A 29 8.34 3.30 -15.90
C LEU A 29 7.60 2.08 -15.37
N GLY A 30 6.58 2.27 -14.55
CA GLY A 30 5.78 1.21 -13.96
C GLY A 30 5.01 0.39 -15.02
N SER A 31 4.77 -0.86 -14.72
CA SER A 31 3.86 -1.74 -15.47
C SER A 31 2.98 -2.53 -14.49
N ILE A 32 1.85 -3.04 -14.97
CA ILE A 32 0.96 -3.91 -14.18
C ILE A 32 1.74 -5.09 -13.60
N ALA A 33 2.63 -5.70 -14.38
CA ALA A 33 3.45 -6.83 -13.94
C ALA A 33 4.39 -6.52 -12.74
N ARG A 34 4.56 -5.25 -12.40
CA ARG A 34 5.39 -4.79 -11.26
C ARG A 34 4.56 -4.40 -10.04
N ILE A 35 3.25 -4.37 -10.15
CA ILE A 35 2.36 -4.23 -9.01
C ILE A 35 2.45 -5.50 -8.18
N ARG A 36 2.55 -5.37 -6.88
CA ARG A 36 2.69 -6.52 -5.98
C ARG A 36 1.69 -6.43 -4.85
N LEU A 37 0.93 -7.50 -4.68
CA LEU A 37 0.22 -7.79 -3.44
C LEU A 37 1.22 -8.40 -2.45
N ILE A 38 1.31 -7.83 -1.27
CA ILE A 38 2.25 -8.23 -0.23
C ILE A 38 1.46 -8.50 1.04
N GLU A 39 1.55 -9.71 1.54
CA GLU A 39 0.94 -10.07 2.81
C GLU A 39 1.84 -9.64 3.97
N LEU A 40 1.26 -8.92 4.94
CA LEU A 40 1.94 -8.46 6.13
C LEU A 40 1.79 -9.48 7.25
N PRO A 41 2.80 -9.68 8.10
CA PRO A 41 2.69 -10.49 9.30
C PRO A 41 1.52 -10.03 10.18
N ARG A 42 0.68 -10.98 10.56
CA ARG A 42 -0.50 -10.77 11.40
C ARG A 42 -0.41 -11.67 12.63
N TYR A 43 -0.52 -11.06 13.79
CA TYR A 43 -0.47 -11.75 15.08
C TYR A 43 -1.80 -11.53 15.79
N ALA A 44 -2.65 -12.56 15.78
CA ALA A 44 -3.97 -12.54 16.40
C ALA A 44 -3.96 -13.27 17.74
N ARG A 45 -4.67 -12.70 18.75
CA ARG A 45 -4.94 -13.27 20.07
C ARG A 45 -6.42 -13.08 20.41
N GLU A 46 -6.85 -13.60 21.57
CA GLU A 46 -8.24 -13.46 22.02
C GLU A 46 -8.64 -12.00 22.27
N ASP A 47 -7.68 -11.15 22.65
CA ASP A 47 -7.88 -9.75 23.01
C ASP A 47 -7.60 -8.75 21.86
N GLY A 48 -7.22 -9.26 20.68
CA GLY A 48 -6.97 -8.41 19.51
C GLY A 48 -5.91 -8.92 18.57
N GLU A 49 -5.52 -8.09 17.61
CA GLU A 49 -4.52 -8.44 16.61
C GLU A 49 -3.56 -7.29 16.31
N VAL A 50 -2.38 -7.65 15.84
CA VAL A 50 -1.36 -6.71 15.36
C VAL A 50 -0.99 -7.11 13.94
N VAL A 51 -1.01 -6.15 13.03
CA VAL A 51 -0.47 -6.26 11.67
C VAL A 51 0.77 -5.40 11.57
N VAL A 52 1.85 -5.95 11.05
CA VAL A 52 3.16 -5.28 11.05
C VAL A 52 3.66 -5.07 9.63
N GLY A 53 4.00 -3.81 9.31
CA GLY A 53 4.69 -3.44 8.09
C GLY A 53 5.99 -2.69 8.42
N GLN A 54 7.11 -3.18 7.95
CA GLN A 54 8.43 -2.58 8.16
C GLN A 54 9.04 -2.13 6.84
N ALA A 55 9.69 -0.96 6.87
CA ALA A 55 10.48 -0.48 5.74
C ALA A 55 11.58 -1.50 5.39
N PHE A 56 11.81 -1.71 4.10
CA PHE A 56 12.76 -2.69 3.54
C PHE A 56 12.49 -4.16 3.90
N SER A 57 11.32 -4.44 4.45
CA SER A 57 10.82 -5.78 4.66
C SER A 57 9.52 -5.97 3.84
N GLN A 58 8.35 -5.70 4.42
CA GLN A 58 7.09 -5.78 3.69
C GLN A 58 6.84 -4.51 2.85
N VAL A 59 7.18 -3.33 3.38
CA VAL A 59 7.13 -2.06 2.63
C VAL A 59 8.48 -1.87 1.91
N PRO A 60 8.55 -1.89 0.56
CA PRO A 60 9.82 -2.00 -0.16
C PRO A 60 10.63 -0.69 -0.24
N PHE A 61 10.35 0.29 0.64
CA PHE A 61 11.00 1.59 0.65
C PHE A 61 10.99 2.23 2.05
N VAL A 62 11.77 3.30 2.23
CA VAL A 62 11.66 4.19 3.39
C VAL A 62 10.38 5.00 3.29
N ILE A 63 9.56 4.96 4.33
CA ILE A 63 8.31 5.71 4.38
C ILE A 63 8.63 7.18 4.64
N ALA A 64 8.46 8.02 3.61
CA ALA A 64 8.67 9.45 3.70
C ALA A 64 7.36 10.21 4.00
N ARG A 65 6.20 9.66 3.64
CA ARG A 65 4.88 10.26 3.84
C ARG A 65 3.83 9.18 4.06
N MET A 66 2.85 9.48 4.89
CA MET A 66 1.65 8.68 5.08
C MET A 66 0.42 9.60 4.97
N PHE A 67 -0.65 9.07 4.43
CA PHE A 67 -1.98 9.68 4.50
C PHE A 67 -3.06 8.60 4.47
N THR A 68 -4.28 9.00 4.85
CA THR A 68 -5.45 8.11 4.84
C THR A 68 -6.50 8.59 3.86
N LEU A 69 -7.22 7.62 3.28
CA LEU A 69 -8.39 7.87 2.44
C LEU A 69 -9.61 7.26 3.12
N THR A 70 -10.67 8.04 3.20
CA THR A 70 -12.01 7.59 3.59
C THR A 70 -13.02 8.19 2.63
N ALA A 71 -14.04 7.43 2.27
CA ALA A 71 -15.12 7.92 1.41
C ALA A 71 -16.36 7.02 1.57
N PRO A 72 -17.55 7.49 1.19
CA PRO A 72 -18.75 6.65 1.16
C PRO A 72 -18.63 5.49 0.17
N LEU A 73 -19.46 4.46 0.37
CA LEU A 73 -19.64 3.35 -0.57
C LEU A 73 -19.81 3.86 -2.01
N GLY A 74 -19.12 3.25 -2.95
CA GLY A 74 -19.12 3.58 -4.38
C GLY A 74 -18.29 4.79 -4.78
N ALA A 75 -17.81 5.59 -3.82
CA ALA A 75 -16.96 6.74 -4.13
C ALA A 75 -15.61 6.31 -4.74
N ARG A 76 -15.11 7.18 -5.62
CA ARG A 76 -13.83 7.01 -6.31
C ARG A 76 -12.84 8.04 -5.81
N ARG A 77 -11.61 7.62 -5.55
CA ARG A 77 -10.49 8.47 -5.15
C ARG A 77 -9.24 8.10 -5.94
N GLY A 78 -8.24 8.95 -5.87
CA GLY A 78 -7.05 8.81 -6.70
C GLY A 78 -7.31 9.48 -8.05
N GLU A 79 -7.50 8.70 -9.11
CA GLU A 79 -7.67 9.19 -10.49
C GLU A 79 -6.48 10.06 -10.92
N HIS A 80 -5.29 9.53 -10.68
CA HIS A 80 -4.02 10.13 -11.05
C HIS A 80 -2.93 9.06 -11.13
N ALA A 81 -1.79 9.46 -11.67
CA ALA A 81 -0.55 8.72 -11.55
C ALA A 81 0.54 9.61 -10.95
N HIS A 82 1.65 9.01 -10.56
CA HIS A 82 2.85 9.70 -10.11
C HIS A 82 3.99 9.52 -11.11
N ARG A 83 4.80 10.52 -11.30
CA ARG A 83 6.00 10.42 -12.15
C ARG A 83 7.07 9.53 -11.51
N ARG A 84 7.21 9.62 -10.18
CA ARG A 84 8.31 9.00 -9.42
C ARG A 84 7.87 8.31 -8.14
N CYS A 85 6.75 8.71 -7.54
CA CYS A 85 6.31 8.18 -6.26
C CYS A 85 5.84 6.73 -6.38
N THR A 86 6.43 5.86 -5.56
CA THR A 86 5.90 4.54 -5.26
C THR A 86 4.94 4.64 -4.07
N GLN A 87 3.80 3.99 -4.18
CA GLN A 87 2.79 3.94 -3.12
C GLN A 87 2.62 2.51 -2.61
N PHE A 88 2.41 2.38 -1.31
CA PHE A 88 1.99 1.15 -0.68
C PHE A 88 0.64 1.40 0.00
N MET A 89 -0.40 0.73 -0.49
CA MET A 89 -1.78 0.92 -0.04
C MET A 89 -2.22 -0.24 0.82
N LEU A 90 -2.89 0.03 1.93
CA LEU A 90 -3.40 -0.97 2.86
C LEU A 90 -4.82 -0.58 3.28
N CYS A 91 -5.82 -1.42 3.02
CA CYS A 91 -7.17 -1.21 3.55
C CYS A 91 -7.22 -1.78 4.98
N VAL A 92 -7.15 -0.90 5.98
CA VAL A 92 -7.10 -1.29 7.39
C VAL A 92 -8.48 -1.53 7.99
N HIS A 93 -9.54 -1.09 7.32
CA HIS A 93 -10.93 -1.34 7.68
C HIS A 93 -11.81 -1.32 6.42
N GLY A 94 -12.77 -2.24 6.31
CA GLY A 94 -13.65 -2.37 5.16
C GLY A 94 -12.98 -3.00 3.94
N SER A 95 -13.40 -2.58 2.75
CA SER A 95 -12.93 -3.13 1.49
C SER A 95 -12.89 -2.08 0.38
N VAL A 96 -11.86 -2.13 -0.46
CA VAL A 96 -11.72 -1.29 -1.65
C VAL A 96 -11.21 -2.10 -2.83
N ASP A 97 -11.58 -1.68 -4.04
CA ASP A 97 -10.94 -2.10 -5.28
C ASP A 97 -9.99 -1.01 -5.74
N VAL A 98 -8.75 -1.38 -6.08
CA VAL A 98 -7.77 -0.49 -6.68
C VAL A 98 -7.63 -0.84 -8.16
N LEU A 99 -8.19 0.00 -9.02
CA LEU A 99 -8.06 -0.11 -10.46
C LEU A 99 -6.72 0.49 -10.88
N CYS A 100 -5.90 -0.30 -11.50
CA CYS A 100 -4.57 0.10 -11.98
C CYS A 100 -4.52 -0.02 -13.51
N ASP A 101 -3.91 0.99 -14.16
CA ASP A 101 -3.80 1.07 -15.61
C ASP A 101 -2.39 1.58 -15.99
N ASP A 102 -1.66 0.78 -16.75
CA ASP A 102 -0.33 1.14 -17.26
C ASP A 102 -0.33 1.64 -18.70
N SER A 103 -1.50 1.99 -19.23
CA SER A 103 -1.77 2.38 -20.62
C SER A 103 -1.73 1.24 -21.67
N ARG A 104 -1.39 0.04 -21.26
CA ARG A 104 -1.41 -1.18 -22.10
C ARG A 104 -2.34 -2.23 -21.53
N GLN A 105 -2.36 -2.35 -20.21
CA GLN A 105 -3.15 -3.32 -19.47
C GLN A 105 -3.83 -2.62 -18.29
N LYS A 106 -4.97 -3.19 -17.89
CA LYS A 106 -5.73 -2.77 -16.72
C LYS A 106 -5.97 -3.96 -15.82
N GLU A 107 -5.83 -3.76 -14.54
CA GLU A 107 -6.08 -4.78 -13.54
C GLU A 107 -6.74 -4.19 -12.30
N VAL A 108 -7.53 -4.99 -11.62
CA VAL A 108 -8.23 -4.62 -10.39
C VAL A 108 -7.68 -5.47 -9.26
N PHE A 109 -7.25 -4.81 -8.19
CA PHE A 109 -6.76 -5.44 -6.97
C PHE A 109 -7.74 -5.14 -5.84
N THR A 110 -8.32 -6.19 -5.25
CA THR A 110 -9.21 -6.04 -4.09
C THR A 110 -8.39 -6.09 -2.81
N LEU A 111 -8.55 -5.06 -1.97
CA LEU A 111 -7.98 -5.01 -0.63
C LEU A 111 -9.13 -5.13 0.38
N ASP A 112 -9.38 -6.34 0.85
CA ASP A 112 -10.46 -6.75 1.76
C ASP A 112 -9.95 -7.35 3.08
N ARG A 113 -8.63 -7.32 3.28
CA ARG A 113 -7.95 -7.79 4.50
C ARG A 113 -6.95 -6.74 4.97
N ASN A 114 -6.96 -6.46 6.27
CA ASN A 114 -6.10 -5.45 6.89
C ASN A 114 -4.59 -5.79 6.84
N ASN A 115 -4.24 -7.01 6.46
CA ASN A 115 -2.86 -7.46 6.30
C ASN A 115 -2.44 -7.68 4.83
N LEU A 116 -3.23 -7.21 3.87
CA LEU A 116 -2.90 -7.30 2.46
C LEU A 116 -2.59 -5.91 1.89
N GLY A 117 -1.32 -5.66 1.59
CA GLY A 117 -0.87 -4.41 1.01
C GLY A 117 -0.65 -4.50 -0.50
N LEU A 118 -0.89 -3.40 -1.21
CA LEU A 118 -0.66 -3.24 -2.64
C LEU A 118 0.47 -2.24 -2.88
N CYS A 119 1.57 -2.70 -3.44
CA CYS A 119 2.67 -1.84 -3.87
C CYS A 119 2.47 -1.42 -5.33
N VAL A 120 2.23 -0.12 -5.54
CA VAL A 120 1.98 0.49 -6.86
C VAL A 120 3.19 1.33 -7.25
N PRO A 121 3.93 0.94 -8.32
CA PRO A 121 5.08 1.71 -8.81
C PRO A 121 4.65 3.02 -9.49
N PRO A 122 5.59 3.93 -9.79
CA PRO A 122 5.31 5.14 -10.55
C PRO A 122 4.65 4.88 -11.90
N THR A 123 4.02 5.91 -12.45
CA THR A 123 3.39 5.94 -13.79
C THR A 123 2.21 5.00 -14.01
N ILE A 124 1.70 4.39 -12.95
CA ILE A 124 0.45 3.65 -12.96
C ILE A 124 -0.68 4.63 -12.63
N TRP A 125 -1.64 4.77 -13.55
CA TRP A 125 -2.90 5.43 -13.23
C TRP A 125 -3.68 4.56 -12.28
N ASN A 126 -4.07 5.08 -11.13
CA ASN A 126 -4.82 4.30 -10.17
C ASN A 126 -6.09 5.02 -9.69
N THR A 127 -7.10 4.22 -9.42
CA THR A 127 -8.37 4.66 -8.85
C THR A 127 -8.77 3.72 -7.73
N VAL A 128 -9.01 4.25 -6.56
CA VAL A 128 -9.55 3.52 -5.41
C VAL A 128 -11.05 3.65 -5.39
N VAL A 129 -11.76 2.53 -5.47
CA VAL A 129 -13.23 2.44 -5.40
C VAL A 129 -13.62 1.84 -4.05
N PHE A 130 -14.38 2.56 -3.25
CA PHE A 130 -14.83 2.14 -1.94
C PHE A 130 -15.99 1.16 -2.05
N LYS A 131 -15.84 -0.05 -1.52
CA LYS A 131 -16.84 -1.14 -1.60
C LYS A 131 -17.72 -1.25 -0.36
N GLU A 132 -17.31 -0.61 0.71
CA GLU A 132 -18.05 -0.57 1.98
C GLU A 132 -17.99 0.84 2.56
N ASP A 133 -19.04 1.22 3.29
CA ASP A 133 -19.02 2.44 4.09
C ASP A 133 -17.95 2.34 5.20
N GLN A 134 -17.40 3.49 5.59
CA GLN A 134 -16.37 3.58 6.62
C GLN A 134 -15.05 2.86 6.29
N SER A 135 -14.86 2.39 5.05
CA SER A 135 -13.57 1.84 4.65
C SER A 135 -12.45 2.86 4.84
N VAL A 136 -11.32 2.38 5.35
CA VAL A 136 -10.13 3.21 5.62
C VAL A 136 -8.94 2.63 4.90
N VAL A 137 -8.36 3.41 3.99
CA VAL A 137 -7.13 3.07 3.29
C VAL A 137 -6.00 3.93 3.82
N VAL A 138 -4.92 3.28 4.26
CA VAL A 138 -3.63 3.91 4.58
C VAL A 138 -2.75 3.83 3.35
N VAL A 139 -2.16 4.96 2.96
CA VAL A 139 -1.21 5.05 1.84
C VAL A 139 0.13 5.52 2.35
N LEU A 140 1.16 4.71 2.13
CA LEU A 140 2.55 5.01 2.44
C LEU A 140 3.26 5.37 1.12
N CYS A 141 4.11 6.40 1.16
CA CYS A 141 4.85 6.90 0.00
C CYS A 141 6.36 6.94 0.26
N ASP A 142 7.14 6.66 -0.77
CA ASP A 142 8.60 6.69 -0.74
C ASP A 142 9.19 8.11 -0.78
N ARG A 143 8.34 9.16 -0.93
CA ARG A 143 8.75 10.57 -1.03
C ARG A 143 7.74 11.52 -0.42
N LEU A 144 8.18 12.74 -0.17
CA LEU A 144 7.32 13.83 0.28
C LEU A 144 6.31 14.22 -0.80
N PHE A 145 5.33 15.03 -0.41
CA PHE A 145 4.38 15.59 -1.38
C PHE A 145 5.08 16.59 -2.30
N GLU A 146 4.94 16.37 -3.59
CA GLU A 146 5.38 17.28 -4.64
C GLU A 146 4.27 17.34 -5.70
N GLU A 147 3.65 18.51 -5.91
CA GLU A 147 2.58 18.65 -6.92
C GLU A 147 3.10 18.32 -8.32
N ALA A 148 4.35 18.66 -8.64
CA ALA A 148 4.97 18.36 -9.92
C ALA A 148 5.16 16.86 -10.21
N ASP A 149 5.05 16.01 -9.18
CA ASP A 149 5.10 14.55 -9.33
C ASP A 149 3.76 13.96 -9.82
N TYR A 150 2.65 14.69 -9.68
CA TYR A 150 1.34 14.22 -10.07
C TYR A 150 1.08 14.35 -11.57
N LEU A 151 0.46 13.33 -12.15
CA LEU A 151 -0.14 13.32 -13.48
C LEU A 151 -1.65 13.20 -13.26
N ARG A 152 -2.36 14.34 -13.32
CA ARG A 152 -3.78 14.42 -12.95
C ARG A 152 -4.73 14.18 -14.11
N GLU A 153 -4.22 14.25 -15.34
CA GLU A 153 -4.97 13.93 -16.53
C GLU A 153 -4.41 12.64 -17.15
N TYR A 154 -5.29 11.77 -17.60
CA TYR A 154 -4.87 10.50 -18.22
C TYR A 154 -4.04 10.73 -19.49
N SER A 155 -4.35 11.80 -20.24
CA SER A 155 -3.55 12.23 -21.41
C SER A 155 -2.10 12.55 -21.05
N ASP A 156 -1.87 13.13 -19.86
CA ASP A 156 -0.53 13.44 -19.38
C ASP A 156 0.27 12.18 -19.06
N VAL A 157 -0.42 11.14 -18.54
CA VAL A 157 0.20 9.83 -18.33
C VAL A 157 0.65 9.24 -19.66
N LEU A 158 -0.21 9.26 -20.68
CA LEU A 158 0.12 8.74 -22.02
C LEU A 158 1.30 9.49 -22.62
N ALA A 159 1.30 10.84 -22.56
CA ALA A 159 2.37 11.68 -23.07
C ALA A 159 3.69 11.40 -22.33
N PHE A 160 3.64 11.34 -20.99
CA PHE A 160 4.80 11.07 -20.16
C PHE A 160 5.40 9.69 -20.43
N ARG A 161 4.57 8.65 -20.53
CA ARG A 161 5.03 7.30 -20.84
C ARG A 161 5.65 7.20 -22.23
N LYS A 162 5.03 7.86 -23.22
CA LYS A 162 5.57 7.90 -24.61
C LYS A 162 6.93 8.60 -24.68
N ALA A 163 7.13 9.67 -23.93
CA ALA A 163 8.39 10.43 -23.90
C ALA A 163 9.53 9.67 -23.21
N ASN A 164 9.24 8.57 -22.49
CA ASN A 164 10.18 7.86 -21.65
C ASN A 164 10.24 6.34 -21.93
N GLN A 165 9.75 5.93 -23.10
CA GLN A 165 9.91 4.58 -23.66
C GLN A 165 11.21 4.53 -24.53
#